data_3c4f9004ec43859894b538ee03889e7d
#
_entry.id   3c4f9004ec43859894b538ee03889e7d
#
_cell.length_a   1.000
_cell.length_b   1.000
_cell.length_c   1.000
_cell.angle_alpha   90.00
_cell.angle_beta   90.00
_cell.angle_gamma   90.00
#
_symmetry.space_group_name_H-M   'P 1'
#
loop_
_entity.id
_entity.type
_entity.pdbx_description
1 polymer ?
#
loop_
_entity_poly.entity_id
_entity_poly.type
_entity_poly.pdbx_seq_one_letter_code
_entity_poly.pdbx_strand_id
1 'polypeptide(L)'
;MKSKFLLGSLIIISGILIESTSFSQSSGSNIWPNFRGVNCSGIASPKQNPPVNFSPEQNVIWKIALPEGHSSPCIWGDNIFITGFDGEGKLLKMFCIDRKKGAIRWEKKITVDNFEKVNPVSNPSTATPATDGERVYFYFSSYGLLCYDYKGELKWELPVPMPKSNHGMGTSPVVTGDLVILNCFGHQNDPRLLAINKHDGSIVWKYSLPKKDNYSGDSYSTPVIYKNQVIVYASEGVSGYDLKTGDRLWNFAIGVTDAICTPVLGKETMYTTTYSTRGNLDMRAQFPDFTEIIKKYDVNKDLKVDKTEVKDYQILVNPEMSDDSQKRTLAQVFGMWDSNKDNLIDSLEWNNMNLSFASFYEKQGIKAIRLGGQGDLSLNSILWGNPELVSHVSSPLYYNNHVYMIRDGGIISCFDSESGKLLFREKLGTTGAFFASPVAANGRIYIAARNGIVIVVGAGESLKIIAKNNMGDIISATPAIVDNKLYLRTAKTLYAFGEL
;
A
#
# COMPACT_ATOMS: atom_id res chain seq x y z
N MET A 1 -83.08 -0.50 -23.79
CA MET A 1 -82.35 -1.25 -22.76
C MET A 1 -81.14 -1.89 -23.44
N LYS A 2 -79.97 -1.29 -23.32
CA LYS A 2 -78.67 -1.85 -23.80
C LYS A 2 -77.67 -1.81 -22.63
N SER A 3 -77.38 -2.99 -22.09
CA SER A 3 -76.41 -3.22 -21.07
C SER A 3 -75.01 -3.11 -21.66
N LYS A 4 -74.13 -2.28 -21.10
CA LYS A 4 -72.73 -2.23 -21.42
C LYS A 4 -71.94 -3.00 -20.35
N PHE A 5 -71.30 -4.09 -20.75
CA PHE A 5 -70.28 -4.78 -19.96
C PHE A 5 -68.97 -4.03 -20.04
N LEU A 6 -68.41 -3.60 -18.93
CA LEU A 6 -67.03 -3.14 -18.79
C LEU A 6 -66.16 -4.36 -18.47
N LEU A 7 -65.23 -4.68 -19.34
CA LEU A 7 -64.10 -5.60 -19.07
C LEU A 7 -63.00 -4.81 -18.37
N GLY A 8 -62.77 -5.10 -17.09
CA GLY A 8 -61.61 -4.60 -16.37
C GLY A 8 -60.38 -5.48 -16.65
N SER A 9 -59.38 -4.92 -17.29
CA SER A 9 -58.07 -5.60 -17.46
C SER A 9 -57.26 -5.49 -16.18
N LEU A 10 -57.04 -6.64 -15.55
CA LEU A 10 -56.15 -6.78 -14.37
C LEU A 10 -54.71 -6.83 -14.89
N ILE A 11 -53.94 -5.75 -14.70
CA ILE A 11 -52.48 -5.74 -14.95
C ILE A 11 -51.80 -6.34 -13.71
N ILE A 12 -51.31 -7.57 -13.84
CA ILE A 12 -50.45 -8.19 -12.84
C ILE A 12 -49.03 -7.63 -13.03
N ILE A 13 -48.65 -6.69 -12.18
CA ILE A 13 -47.27 -6.25 -12.08
C ILE A 13 -46.53 -7.31 -11.24
N SER A 14 -45.81 -8.22 -11.90
CA SER A 14 -44.86 -9.11 -11.26
C SER A 14 -43.63 -8.27 -10.85
N GLY A 15 -43.61 -7.81 -9.61
CA GLY A 15 -42.43 -7.21 -9.00
C GLY A 15 -41.34 -8.26 -8.92
N ILE A 16 -40.33 -8.11 -9.74
CA ILE A 16 -39.05 -8.83 -9.58
C ILE A 16 -38.40 -8.21 -8.33
N LEU A 17 -38.50 -8.89 -7.22
CA LEU A 17 -37.66 -8.64 -6.05
C LEU A 17 -36.22 -8.98 -6.45
N ILE A 18 -35.46 -7.95 -6.80
CA ILE A 18 -34.01 -8.06 -6.85
C ILE A 18 -33.56 -8.18 -5.39
N GLU A 19 -33.38 -9.41 -4.93
CA GLU A 19 -32.65 -9.65 -3.70
C GLU A 19 -31.23 -9.08 -3.89
N SER A 20 -30.99 -7.90 -3.34
CA SER A 20 -29.66 -7.40 -3.11
C SER A 20 -29.02 -8.34 -2.08
N THR A 21 -28.27 -9.34 -2.55
CA THR A 21 -27.36 -10.09 -1.71
C THR A 21 -26.29 -9.10 -1.23
N SER A 22 -26.59 -8.44 -0.11
CA SER A 22 -25.57 -7.79 0.70
C SER A 22 -24.61 -8.88 1.12
N PHE A 23 -23.39 -8.86 0.54
CA PHE A 23 -22.29 -9.64 1.03
C PHE A 23 -22.05 -9.26 2.50
N SER A 24 -22.66 -10.00 3.41
CA SER A 24 -22.34 -9.96 4.82
C SER A 24 -20.93 -10.53 4.96
N GLN A 25 -19.92 -9.66 4.89
CA GLN A 25 -18.60 -10.01 5.39
C GLN A 25 -18.79 -10.41 6.86
N SER A 26 -18.53 -11.67 7.16
CA SER A 26 -18.59 -12.17 8.53
C SER A 26 -17.64 -11.33 9.39
N SER A 27 -18.21 -10.46 10.21
CA SER A 27 -17.47 -9.66 11.21
C SER A 27 -17.06 -10.56 12.39
N GLY A 28 -16.41 -11.69 12.08
CA GLY A 28 -15.89 -12.59 13.09
C GLY A 28 -14.78 -11.90 13.88
N SER A 29 -14.87 -11.92 15.20
CA SER A 29 -13.86 -11.32 16.09
C SER A 29 -12.45 -11.92 15.93
N ASN A 30 -12.33 -13.07 15.22
CA ASN A 30 -11.15 -13.91 15.15
C ASN A 30 -10.52 -13.99 13.75
N ILE A 31 -10.66 -12.93 12.93
CA ILE A 31 -10.09 -12.91 11.58
C ILE A 31 -9.28 -11.64 11.28
N TRP A 32 -8.21 -11.86 10.52
CA TRP A 32 -7.38 -10.84 9.86
C TRP A 32 -6.92 -11.43 8.53
N PRO A 33 -7.82 -11.51 7.52
CA PRO A 33 -7.75 -12.49 6.44
C PRO A 33 -6.74 -12.18 5.34
N ASN A 34 -6.13 -11.01 5.33
CA ASN A 34 -5.15 -10.56 4.33
C ASN A 34 -4.34 -9.39 4.88
N PHE A 35 -3.53 -8.76 4.03
CA PHE A 35 -2.80 -7.54 4.35
C PHE A 35 -3.72 -6.48 4.96
N ARG A 36 -3.39 -6.00 6.17
CA ARG A 36 -4.18 -5.03 6.94
C ARG A 36 -5.61 -5.48 7.28
N GLY A 37 -5.85 -6.79 7.36
CA GLY A 37 -7.15 -7.33 7.79
C GLY A 37 -8.28 -7.15 6.78
N VAL A 38 -9.51 -7.10 7.25
CA VAL A 38 -10.69 -7.06 6.39
C VAL A 38 -10.64 -5.87 5.46
N ASN A 39 -10.67 -6.15 4.16
CA ASN A 39 -10.61 -5.19 3.06
C ASN A 39 -9.46 -4.17 3.19
N CYS A 40 -8.32 -4.61 3.69
CA CYS A 40 -7.12 -3.79 3.87
C CYS A 40 -7.33 -2.53 4.73
N SER A 41 -8.34 -2.50 5.59
CA SER A 41 -8.75 -1.32 6.36
C SER A 41 -7.75 -0.94 7.46
N GLY A 42 -7.00 -1.89 8.01
CA GLY A 42 -6.15 -1.70 9.18
C GLY A 42 -6.94 -1.62 10.50
N ILE A 43 -8.24 -1.93 10.49
CA ILE A 43 -9.12 -1.78 11.66
C ILE A 43 -9.48 -3.16 12.21
N ALA A 44 -9.25 -3.37 13.49
CA ALA A 44 -9.69 -4.57 14.18
C ALA A 44 -11.21 -4.59 14.36
N SER A 45 -11.76 -5.81 14.51
CA SER A 45 -13.18 -5.97 14.86
C SER A 45 -13.54 -5.16 16.11
N PRO A 46 -14.78 -4.67 16.23
CA PRO A 46 -15.20 -3.91 17.39
C PRO A 46 -14.91 -4.64 18.73
N LYS A 47 -14.63 -3.87 19.78
CA LYS A 47 -14.34 -4.36 21.14
C LYS A 47 -12.98 -5.08 21.33
N GLN A 48 -12.11 -5.11 20.32
CA GLN A 48 -10.76 -5.64 20.50
C GLN A 48 -9.92 -4.66 21.35
N ASN A 49 -9.28 -5.17 22.41
CA ASN A 49 -8.49 -4.37 23.34
C ASN A 49 -7.07 -4.95 23.48
N PRO A 50 -6.21 -4.82 22.46
CA PRO A 50 -4.83 -5.30 22.54
C PRO A 50 -4.00 -4.49 23.54
N PRO A 51 -2.88 -5.06 24.05
CA PRO A 51 -2.05 -4.43 25.08
C PRO A 51 -1.45 -3.12 24.54
N VAL A 52 -1.29 -2.16 25.44
CA VAL A 52 -0.67 -0.85 25.16
C VAL A 52 0.84 -0.90 25.40
N ASN A 53 1.26 -1.57 26.49
CA ASN A 53 2.65 -1.74 26.86
C ASN A 53 3.08 -3.18 26.58
N PHE A 54 4.14 -3.36 25.81
CA PHE A 54 4.71 -4.66 25.47
C PHE A 54 6.18 -4.52 25.05
N SER A 55 6.92 -5.59 25.22
CA SER A 55 8.31 -5.72 24.76
C SER A 55 8.64 -7.18 24.53
N PRO A 56 9.82 -7.57 24.05
CA PRO A 56 10.22 -8.98 23.97
C PRO A 56 10.12 -9.78 25.29
N GLU A 57 10.00 -9.09 26.44
CA GLU A 57 9.93 -9.66 27.80
C GLU A 57 8.61 -9.31 28.53
N GLN A 58 7.78 -8.39 27.98
CA GLN A 58 6.58 -7.91 28.67
C GLN A 58 5.33 -8.21 27.84
N ASN A 59 4.31 -8.76 28.48
CA ASN A 59 3.00 -9.09 27.87
C ASN A 59 3.10 -10.05 26.67
N VAL A 60 4.16 -10.88 26.62
CA VAL A 60 4.36 -11.91 25.61
C VAL A 60 3.58 -13.16 26.00
N ILE A 61 2.58 -13.51 25.20
CA ILE A 61 1.88 -14.80 25.31
C ILE A 61 2.79 -15.91 24.78
N TRP A 62 3.37 -15.68 23.61
CA TRP A 62 4.37 -16.54 22.99
C TRP A 62 5.19 -15.76 21.95
N LYS A 63 6.36 -16.31 21.64
CA LYS A 63 7.22 -15.85 20.54
C LYS A 63 7.83 -17.04 19.83
N ILE A 64 8.03 -16.91 18.50
CA ILE A 64 8.64 -17.95 17.68
C ILE A 64 9.63 -17.34 16.69
N ALA A 65 10.80 -17.95 16.57
CA ALA A 65 11.77 -17.58 15.55
C ALA A 65 11.29 -18.04 14.17
N LEU A 66 11.43 -17.16 13.19
CA LEU A 66 11.08 -17.39 11.79
C LEU A 66 12.24 -16.99 10.88
N PRO A 67 12.35 -17.56 9.68
CA PRO A 67 13.22 -17.05 8.64
C PRO A 67 12.88 -15.61 8.28
N GLU A 68 13.83 -14.89 7.71
CA GLU A 68 13.61 -13.52 7.25
C GLU A 68 12.40 -13.40 6.30
N GLY A 69 11.73 -12.28 6.36
CA GLY A 69 10.57 -11.97 5.53
C GLY A 69 9.82 -10.74 6.03
N HIS A 70 9.10 -10.07 5.14
CA HIS A 70 8.34 -8.85 5.44
C HIS A 70 6.81 -9.07 5.45
N SER A 71 6.33 -10.29 5.13
CA SER A 71 4.88 -10.54 5.14
C SER A 71 4.28 -10.28 6.51
N SER A 72 3.10 -9.67 6.53
CA SER A 72 2.31 -9.48 7.75
C SER A 72 1.62 -10.76 8.18
N PRO A 73 1.22 -10.93 9.45
CA PRO A 73 0.41 -12.07 9.87
C PRO A 73 -0.97 -12.03 9.20
N CYS A 74 -1.35 -13.14 8.57
CA CYS A 74 -2.69 -13.40 8.05
C CYS A 74 -3.38 -14.42 8.97
N ILE A 75 -4.56 -14.09 9.52
CA ILE A 75 -5.15 -14.85 10.63
C ILE A 75 -6.59 -15.24 10.33
N TRP A 76 -6.91 -16.52 10.56
CA TRP A 76 -8.29 -17.01 10.57
C TRP A 76 -8.47 -18.09 11.63
N GLY A 77 -9.37 -17.83 12.57
CA GLY A 77 -9.58 -18.73 13.71
C GLY A 77 -8.28 -18.97 14.50
N ASP A 78 -7.89 -20.20 14.63
CA ASP A 78 -6.68 -20.61 15.37
C ASP A 78 -5.41 -20.76 14.47
N ASN A 79 -5.44 -20.23 13.25
CA ASN A 79 -4.31 -20.31 12.32
C ASN A 79 -3.73 -18.93 12.00
N ILE A 80 -2.40 -18.85 12.00
CA ILE A 80 -1.64 -17.72 11.46
C ILE A 80 -0.87 -18.23 10.25
N PHE A 81 -1.03 -17.56 9.12
CA PHE A 81 -0.27 -17.84 7.90
C PHE A 81 0.74 -16.71 7.66
N ILE A 82 1.96 -17.10 7.33
CA ILE A 82 3.07 -16.16 7.14
C ILE A 82 4.10 -16.76 6.19
N THR A 83 4.90 -15.93 5.52
CA THR A 83 5.95 -16.37 4.60
C THR A 83 7.33 -16.08 5.17
N GLY A 84 8.34 -16.70 4.63
CA GLY A 84 9.75 -16.45 4.88
C GLY A 84 10.58 -16.91 3.70
N PHE A 85 11.88 -16.66 3.72
CA PHE A 85 12.79 -17.16 2.70
C PHE A 85 14.13 -17.57 3.31
N ASP A 86 14.86 -18.39 2.57
CA ASP A 86 16.22 -18.80 2.87
C ASP A 86 17.06 -18.48 1.64
N GLY A 87 17.92 -17.46 1.77
CA GLY A 87 18.73 -16.96 0.67
C GLY A 87 19.77 -17.96 0.18
N GLU A 88 20.40 -18.67 1.09
CA GLU A 88 21.47 -19.65 0.79
C GLU A 88 20.88 -20.90 0.11
N GLY A 89 19.78 -21.41 0.65
CA GLY A 89 19.08 -22.57 0.10
C GLY A 89 18.17 -22.27 -1.09
N LYS A 90 18.03 -21.01 -1.49
CA LYS A 90 17.09 -20.55 -2.54
C LYS A 90 15.65 -21.07 -2.30
N LEU A 91 15.20 -20.99 -1.04
CA LEU A 91 13.90 -21.51 -0.63
C LEU A 91 12.93 -20.38 -0.31
N LEU A 92 11.74 -20.45 -0.88
CA LEU A 92 10.55 -19.73 -0.44
C LEU A 92 9.82 -20.59 0.58
N LYS A 93 9.45 -20.02 1.73
CA LYS A 93 8.87 -20.77 2.85
C LYS A 93 7.49 -20.23 3.21
N MET A 94 6.60 -21.14 3.54
CA MET A 94 5.21 -20.87 3.96
C MET A 94 4.94 -21.59 5.26
N PHE A 95 4.32 -20.89 6.20
CA PHE A 95 4.05 -21.41 7.54
C PHE A 95 2.56 -21.29 7.88
N CYS A 96 2.04 -22.31 8.54
CA CYS A 96 0.85 -22.25 9.37
C CYS A 96 1.27 -22.40 10.82
N ILE A 97 0.90 -21.44 11.66
CA ILE A 97 1.27 -21.39 13.07
C ILE A 97 0.00 -21.45 13.90
N ASP A 98 0.01 -22.26 14.96
CA ASP A 98 -1.05 -22.29 15.95
C ASP A 98 -1.11 -20.94 16.69
N ARG A 99 -2.21 -20.23 16.53
CA ARG A 99 -2.39 -18.87 17.07
C ARG A 99 -2.35 -18.83 18.60
N LYS A 100 -2.78 -19.88 19.27
CA LYS A 100 -2.82 -19.95 20.74
C LYS A 100 -1.46 -20.31 21.35
N LYS A 101 -0.72 -21.17 20.68
CA LYS A 101 0.52 -21.78 21.22
C LYS A 101 1.79 -21.23 20.60
N GLY A 102 1.73 -20.55 19.45
CA GLY A 102 2.91 -20.13 18.68
C GLY A 102 3.68 -21.29 18.03
N ALA A 103 3.13 -22.49 18.00
CA ALA A 103 3.78 -23.68 17.43
C ALA A 103 3.52 -23.77 15.92
N ILE A 104 4.53 -24.16 15.15
CA ILE A 104 4.36 -24.45 13.72
C ILE A 104 3.50 -25.70 13.57
N ARG A 105 2.35 -25.57 12.90
CA ARG A 105 1.48 -26.69 12.52
C ARG A 105 2.02 -27.38 11.27
N TRP A 106 2.47 -26.59 10.31
CA TRP A 106 3.16 -27.08 9.12
C TRP A 106 4.04 -25.98 8.50
N GLU A 107 5.09 -26.44 7.84
CA GLU A 107 5.97 -25.66 6.99
C GLU A 107 5.95 -26.26 5.59
N LYS A 108 5.85 -25.40 4.56
CA LYS A 108 6.05 -25.78 3.16
C LYS A 108 7.16 -24.92 2.58
N LYS A 109 7.86 -25.49 1.61
CA LYS A 109 8.98 -24.82 0.93
C LYS A 109 9.00 -25.14 -0.55
N ILE A 110 9.44 -24.18 -1.33
CA ILE A 110 9.65 -24.30 -2.76
C ILE A 110 11.06 -23.82 -3.05
N THR A 111 11.78 -24.61 -3.83
CA THR A 111 13.07 -24.22 -4.37
C THR A 111 12.84 -23.39 -5.63
N VAL A 112 13.56 -22.28 -5.75
CA VAL A 112 13.58 -21.44 -6.95
C VAL A 112 14.99 -21.39 -7.53
N ASP A 113 15.10 -21.30 -8.85
CA ASP A 113 16.41 -21.20 -9.49
C ASP A 113 17.13 -19.91 -9.09
N ASN A 114 16.38 -18.82 -9.05
CA ASN A 114 16.87 -17.52 -8.62
C ASN A 114 15.74 -16.72 -7.98
N PHE A 115 16.06 -15.96 -6.93
CA PHE A 115 15.19 -14.90 -6.49
C PHE A 115 15.21 -13.75 -7.49
N GLU A 116 14.10 -13.01 -7.59
CA GLU A 116 14.14 -11.75 -8.30
C GLU A 116 15.14 -10.80 -7.64
N LYS A 117 15.82 -10.02 -8.47
CA LYS A 117 16.76 -9.01 -7.99
C LYS A 117 15.98 -7.81 -7.49
N VAL A 118 15.98 -7.59 -6.17
CA VAL A 118 15.24 -6.53 -5.51
C VAL A 118 16.17 -5.54 -4.81
N ASN A 119 15.67 -4.34 -4.57
CA ASN A 119 16.37 -3.38 -3.71
C ASN A 119 16.56 -3.97 -2.29
N PRO A 120 17.71 -3.75 -1.62
CA PRO A 120 18.00 -4.28 -0.29
C PRO A 120 16.99 -3.93 0.83
N VAL A 121 16.11 -2.95 0.63
CA VAL A 121 15.01 -2.63 1.56
C VAL A 121 13.86 -3.63 1.51
N SER A 122 13.80 -4.47 0.47
CA SER A 122 12.79 -5.49 0.24
C SER A 122 13.39 -6.90 0.29
N ASN A 123 12.55 -7.92 0.20
CA ASN A 123 12.96 -9.32 0.10
C ASN A 123 11.92 -10.16 -0.66
N PRO A 124 12.25 -11.42 -1.06
CA PRO A 124 11.35 -12.27 -1.82
C PRO A 124 10.06 -12.68 -1.09
N SER A 125 9.97 -12.40 0.21
CA SER A 125 8.89 -12.83 1.11
C SER A 125 8.10 -11.64 1.68
N THR A 126 7.77 -10.66 0.82
CA THR A 126 7.10 -9.42 1.20
C THR A 126 5.57 -9.56 1.17
N ALA A 127 5.01 -10.26 0.19
CA ALA A 127 3.56 -10.43 0.04
C ALA A 127 2.95 -11.13 1.26
N THR A 128 1.90 -10.53 1.82
CA THR A 128 1.11 -11.12 2.91
C THR A 128 0.14 -12.14 2.32
N PRO A 129 0.03 -13.36 2.89
CA PRO A 129 -0.96 -14.32 2.45
C PRO A 129 -2.39 -13.81 2.60
N ALA A 130 -3.32 -14.42 1.86
CA ALA A 130 -4.74 -14.21 2.02
C ALA A 130 -5.46 -15.52 2.31
N THR A 131 -6.61 -15.45 3.01
CA THR A 131 -7.40 -16.64 3.35
C THR A 131 -8.90 -16.34 3.35
N ASP A 132 -9.72 -17.35 3.04
CA ASP A 132 -11.17 -17.31 3.05
C ASP A 132 -11.81 -18.15 4.17
N GLY A 133 -11.00 -18.77 5.04
CA GLY A 133 -11.46 -19.65 6.11
C GLY A 133 -11.34 -21.15 5.79
N GLU A 134 -11.18 -21.51 4.54
CA GLU A 134 -10.98 -22.89 4.08
C GLU A 134 -9.60 -23.11 3.47
N ARG A 135 -9.12 -22.12 2.74
CA ARG A 135 -7.87 -22.14 1.98
C ARG A 135 -7.01 -20.94 2.31
N VAL A 136 -5.71 -21.05 2.04
CA VAL A 136 -4.74 -19.97 2.15
C VAL A 136 -3.98 -19.84 0.83
N TYR A 137 -3.78 -18.60 0.41
CA TYR A 137 -3.17 -18.21 -0.85
C TYR A 137 -1.86 -17.48 -0.58
N PHE A 138 -0.75 -18.07 -1.01
CA PHE A 138 0.59 -17.51 -0.87
C PHE A 138 1.08 -17.01 -2.22
N TYR A 139 1.58 -15.80 -2.27
CA TYR A 139 2.17 -15.26 -3.48
C TYR A 139 3.64 -14.92 -3.28
N PHE A 140 4.45 -15.34 -4.25
CA PHE A 140 5.86 -14.97 -4.34
C PHE A 140 6.15 -14.51 -5.76
N SER A 141 6.71 -13.31 -5.90
CA SER A 141 7.04 -12.74 -7.21
C SER A 141 8.00 -13.59 -8.02
N SER A 142 8.91 -14.32 -7.36
CA SER A 142 9.87 -15.23 -8.01
C SER A 142 9.27 -16.55 -8.47
N TYR A 143 8.01 -16.85 -8.09
CA TYR A 143 7.37 -18.14 -8.40
C TYR A 143 5.96 -17.99 -8.98
N GLY A 144 5.06 -17.41 -8.21
CA GLY A 144 3.65 -17.32 -8.51
C GLY A 144 2.75 -17.49 -7.29
N LEU A 145 1.51 -17.89 -7.53
CA LEU A 145 0.47 -18.08 -6.53
C LEU A 145 0.27 -19.57 -6.21
N LEU A 146 0.16 -19.87 -4.92
CA LEU A 146 -0.04 -21.22 -4.41
C LEU A 146 -1.23 -21.24 -3.46
N CYS A 147 -2.06 -22.25 -3.57
CA CYS A 147 -3.22 -22.49 -2.73
C CYS A 147 -3.06 -23.78 -1.92
N TYR A 148 -3.13 -23.65 -0.61
CA TYR A 148 -3.15 -24.79 0.31
C TYR A 148 -4.45 -24.80 1.12
N ASP A 149 -4.88 -25.98 1.56
CA ASP A 149 -5.85 -26.08 2.64
C ASP A 149 -5.18 -25.86 4.01
N TYR A 150 -5.98 -25.82 5.07
CA TYR A 150 -5.47 -25.59 6.42
C TYR A 150 -4.68 -26.76 7.01
N LYS A 151 -4.74 -27.94 6.37
CA LYS A 151 -3.89 -29.12 6.71
C LYS A 151 -2.52 -29.03 6.04
N GLY A 152 -2.33 -28.07 5.11
CA GLY A 152 -1.10 -27.91 4.34
C GLY A 152 -1.05 -28.80 3.11
N GLU A 153 -2.19 -29.26 2.59
CA GLU A 153 -2.26 -29.94 1.31
C GLU A 153 -2.35 -28.95 0.17
N LEU A 154 -1.47 -29.08 -0.82
CA LEU A 154 -1.52 -28.25 -2.02
C LEU A 154 -2.78 -28.58 -2.81
N LYS A 155 -3.58 -27.56 -3.13
CA LYS A 155 -4.80 -27.69 -3.93
C LYS A 155 -4.56 -27.34 -5.39
N TRP A 156 -3.83 -26.27 -5.62
CA TRP A 156 -3.38 -25.85 -6.94
C TRP A 156 -2.23 -24.84 -6.82
N GLU A 157 -1.51 -24.67 -7.90
CA GLU A 157 -0.50 -23.64 -8.07
C GLU A 157 -0.63 -22.98 -9.43
N LEU A 158 -0.30 -21.69 -9.49
CA LEU A 158 -0.30 -20.90 -10.70
C LEU A 158 1.04 -20.19 -10.82
N PRO A 159 1.99 -20.70 -11.65
CA PRO A 159 3.28 -20.08 -11.86
C PRO A 159 3.11 -18.79 -12.70
N VAL A 160 2.83 -17.68 -12.06
CA VAL A 160 2.71 -16.35 -12.67
C VAL A 160 3.69 -15.41 -12.00
N PRO A 161 4.99 -15.55 -12.30
CA PRO A 161 5.98 -14.64 -11.75
C PRO A 161 5.63 -13.20 -12.14
N MET A 162 5.90 -12.28 -11.23
CA MET A 162 5.65 -10.88 -11.48
C MET A 162 6.53 -10.35 -12.60
N PRO A 163 6.02 -9.41 -13.41
CA PRO A 163 6.87 -8.55 -14.21
C PRO A 163 7.94 -7.88 -13.33
N LYS A 164 9.12 -7.62 -13.92
CA LYS A 164 10.22 -6.99 -13.18
C LYS A 164 9.78 -5.71 -12.50
N SER A 165 10.24 -5.51 -11.28
CA SER A 165 9.99 -4.38 -10.44
C SER A 165 11.28 -3.97 -9.71
N ASN A 166 11.45 -2.67 -9.42
CA ASN A 166 12.66 -2.17 -8.77
C ASN A 166 12.82 -2.67 -7.33
N HIS A 167 11.69 -2.85 -6.63
CA HIS A 167 11.67 -3.23 -5.22
C HIS A 167 11.06 -4.63 -4.99
N GLY A 168 10.81 -5.39 -6.04
CA GLY A 168 10.10 -6.66 -5.94
C GLY A 168 8.61 -6.47 -5.65
N MET A 169 7.96 -7.52 -5.14
CA MET A 169 6.52 -7.52 -4.91
C MET A 169 6.15 -6.91 -3.55
N GLY A 170 5.50 -5.75 -3.57
CA GLY A 170 4.89 -5.15 -2.37
C GLY A 170 3.40 -5.46 -2.21
N THR A 171 2.74 -5.89 -3.29
CA THR A 171 1.31 -6.23 -3.28
C THR A 171 1.04 -7.59 -2.65
N SER A 172 -0.19 -7.77 -2.17
CA SER A 172 -0.66 -9.03 -1.59
C SER A 172 -1.92 -9.50 -2.31
N PRO A 173 -2.20 -10.82 -2.38
CA PRO A 173 -3.46 -11.32 -2.91
C PRO A 173 -4.63 -10.91 -2.00
N VAL A 174 -5.82 -10.77 -2.60
CA VAL A 174 -7.07 -10.49 -1.89
C VAL A 174 -8.13 -11.50 -2.34
N VAL A 175 -8.83 -12.10 -1.37
CA VAL A 175 -9.92 -13.03 -1.66
C VAL A 175 -11.26 -12.33 -1.54
N THR A 176 -12.12 -12.50 -2.54
CA THR A 176 -13.50 -11.98 -2.54
C THR A 176 -14.42 -12.91 -3.34
N GLY A 177 -15.50 -13.38 -2.71
CA GLY A 177 -16.37 -14.38 -3.32
C GLY A 177 -15.59 -15.64 -3.74
N ASP A 178 -15.66 -16.00 -5.02
CA ASP A 178 -14.92 -17.12 -5.60
C ASP A 178 -13.62 -16.72 -6.30
N LEU A 179 -13.17 -15.49 -6.09
CA LEU A 179 -12.00 -14.93 -6.77
C LEU A 179 -10.84 -14.65 -5.81
N VAL A 180 -9.62 -14.88 -6.30
CA VAL A 180 -8.38 -14.31 -5.78
C VAL A 180 -7.95 -13.22 -6.74
N ILE A 181 -7.84 -11.99 -6.26
CA ILE A 181 -7.38 -10.84 -7.04
C ILE A 181 -5.90 -10.64 -6.79
N LEU A 182 -5.13 -10.52 -7.86
CA LEU A 182 -3.68 -10.32 -7.80
C LEU A 182 -3.25 -9.17 -8.72
N ASN A 183 -2.66 -8.15 -8.12
CA ASN A 183 -2.06 -7.03 -8.83
C ASN A 183 -0.62 -7.40 -9.22
N CYS A 184 -0.35 -7.47 -10.51
CA CYS A 184 0.97 -7.74 -11.09
C CYS A 184 1.39 -6.57 -12.01
N PHE A 185 1.15 -5.33 -11.61
CA PHE A 185 1.59 -4.16 -12.38
C PHE A 185 3.05 -3.82 -12.03
N GLY A 186 3.99 -4.31 -12.84
CA GLY A 186 5.40 -3.95 -12.83
C GLY A 186 5.78 -3.19 -14.09
N HIS A 187 6.98 -2.66 -14.18
CA HIS A 187 7.41 -1.80 -15.29
C HIS A 187 7.83 -2.56 -16.56
N GLN A 188 7.96 -3.87 -16.53
CA GLN A 188 8.36 -4.69 -17.68
C GLN A 188 7.53 -5.98 -17.76
N ASN A 189 7.44 -6.55 -18.98
CA ASN A 189 6.92 -7.89 -19.23
C ASN A 189 5.46 -8.14 -18.79
N ASP A 190 4.49 -7.55 -19.50
CA ASP A 190 3.06 -7.83 -19.34
C ASP A 190 2.49 -7.44 -17.96
N PRO A 191 2.49 -6.13 -17.64
CA PRO A 191 1.84 -5.64 -16.44
C PRO A 191 0.34 -5.94 -16.48
N ARG A 192 -0.17 -6.61 -15.43
CA ARG A 192 -1.52 -7.16 -15.44
C ARG A 192 -2.18 -7.18 -14.08
N LEU A 193 -3.50 -7.09 -14.09
CA LEU A 193 -4.36 -7.41 -12.96
C LEU A 193 -5.07 -8.73 -13.28
N LEU A 194 -5.10 -9.64 -12.33
CA LEU A 194 -5.68 -10.98 -12.49
C LEU A 194 -6.82 -11.21 -11.50
N ALA A 195 -7.90 -11.82 -11.98
CA ALA A 195 -8.82 -12.55 -11.14
C ALA A 195 -8.71 -14.05 -11.42
N ILE A 196 -8.51 -14.80 -10.36
CA ILE A 196 -8.21 -16.22 -10.39
C ILE A 196 -9.30 -16.93 -9.62
N ASN A 197 -9.84 -18.02 -10.21
CA ASN A 197 -10.79 -18.88 -9.51
C ASN A 197 -10.11 -19.49 -8.27
N LYS A 198 -10.66 -19.23 -7.10
CA LYS A 198 -10.08 -19.71 -5.84
C LYS A 198 -10.08 -21.24 -5.69
N HIS A 199 -10.95 -21.94 -6.44
CA HIS A 199 -11.12 -23.39 -6.29
C HIS A 199 -10.11 -24.20 -7.09
N ASP A 200 -9.71 -23.73 -8.28
CA ASP A 200 -8.87 -24.49 -9.22
C ASP A 200 -7.66 -23.73 -9.77
N GLY A 201 -7.53 -22.43 -9.45
CA GLY A 201 -6.41 -21.60 -9.90
C GLY A 201 -6.51 -21.14 -11.35
N SER A 202 -7.61 -21.40 -12.06
CA SER A 202 -7.82 -20.90 -13.42
C SER A 202 -8.00 -19.39 -13.45
N ILE A 203 -7.45 -18.74 -14.49
CA ILE A 203 -7.62 -17.28 -14.69
C ILE A 203 -9.03 -17.04 -15.21
N VAL A 204 -9.86 -16.33 -14.44
CA VAL A 204 -11.21 -15.94 -14.82
C VAL A 204 -11.18 -14.75 -15.78
N TRP A 205 -10.38 -13.72 -15.43
CA TRP A 205 -10.13 -12.60 -16.32
C TRP A 205 -8.73 -12.01 -16.05
N LYS A 206 -8.23 -11.33 -17.07
CA LYS A 206 -6.95 -10.61 -17.07
C LYS A 206 -7.16 -9.23 -17.67
N TYR A 207 -6.76 -8.20 -16.95
CA TYR A 207 -6.62 -6.86 -17.50
C TYR A 207 -5.14 -6.54 -17.69
N SER A 208 -4.73 -6.20 -18.92
CA SER A 208 -3.35 -5.80 -19.23
C SER A 208 -3.29 -4.30 -19.46
N LEU A 209 -2.31 -3.64 -18.87
CA LEU A 209 -2.09 -2.23 -19.15
C LEU A 209 -1.63 -2.06 -20.61
N PRO A 210 -2.11 -1.00 -21.31
CA PRO A 210 -1.62 -0.67 -22.65
C PRO A 210 -0.10 -0.50 -22.64
N LYS A 211 0.57 -1.07 -23.64
CA LYS A 211 2.00 -0.84 -23.84
C LYS A 211 2.23 0.64 -24.16
N LYS A 212 2.96 1.33 -23.30
CA LYS A 212 3.47 2.69 -23.55
C LYS A 212 4.99 2.62 -23.59
N ASP A 213 5.61 3.30 -24.54
CA ASP A 213 7.06 3.27 -24.78
C ASP A 213 7.90 3.74 -23.59
N ASN A 214 7.29 4.40 -22.61
CA ASN A 214 7.91 4.92 -21.40
C ASN A 214 7.13 4.55 -20.12
N TYR A 215 6.52 3.36 -20.06
CA TYR A 215 5.89 2.89 -18.83
C TYR A 215 6.99 2.62 -17.79
N SER A 216 7.07 3.46 -16.77
CA SER A 216 8.16 3.46 -15.80
C SER A 216 7.70 3.27 -14.35
N GLY A 217 6.44 2.94 -14.11
CA GLY A 217 5.91 2.91 -12.76
C GLY A 217 5.53 1.52 -12.28
N ASP A 218 6.07 1.16 -11.12
CA ASP A 218 5.69 -0.06 -10.41
C ASP A 218 4.46 0.17 -9.54
N SER A 219 3.67 -0.88 -9.31
CA SER A 219 2.62 -0.89 -8.31
C SER A 219 2.94 -1.90 -7.23
N TYR A 220 3.01 -1.40 -6.01
CA TYR A 220 3.19 -2.19 -4.78
C TYR A 220 1.90 -2.25 -3.96
N SER A 221 0.86 -1.59 -4.43
CA SER A 221 -0.43 -1.46 -3.77
C SER A 221 -1.21 -2.77 -3.79
N THR A 222 -1.74 -3.16 -2.63
CA THR A 222 -2.67 -4.28 -2.54
C THR A 222 -4.06 -3.84 -3.04
N PRO A 223 -4.77 -4.64 -3.85
CA PRO A 223 -6.14 -4.34 -4.28
C PRO A 223 -7.10 -4.17 -3.10
N VAL A 224 -8.09 -3.29 -3.24
CA VAL A 224 -9.21 -3.19 -2.29
C VAL A 224 -10.54 -3.39 -3.00
N ILE A 225 -11.53 -3.91 -2.30
CA ILE A 225 -12.83 -4.24 -2.88
C ILE A 225 -13.86 -3.21 -2.43
N TYR A 226 -14.57 -2.63 -3.40
CA TYR A 226 -15.68 -1.72 -3.17
C TYR A 226 -16.91 -2.17 -3.95
N LYS A 227 -17.94 -2.69 -3.25
CA LYS A 227 -19.12 -3.27 -3.90
C LYS A 227 -18.70 -4.36 -4.92
N ASN A 228 -19.03 -4.16 -6.18
CA ASN A 228 -18.66 -5.05 -7.29
C ASN A 228 -17.41 -4.57 -8.05
N GLN A 229 -16.54 -3.83 -7.42
CA GLN A 229 -15.33 -3.28 -8.05
C GLN A 229 -14.07 -3.68 -7.32
N VAL A 230 -13.02 -3.92 -8.10
CA VAL A 230 -11.63 -3.98 -7.62
C VAL A 230 -10.99 -2.62 -7.84
N ILE A 231 -10.49 -2.02 -6.78
CA ILE A 231 -9.76 -0.74 -6.87
C ILE A 231 -8.27 -1.04 -6.72
N VAL A 232 -7.48 -0.55 -7.66
CA VAL A 232 -6.02 -0.70 -7.68
C VAL A 232 -5.37 0.65 -7.91
N TYR A 233 -4.33 0.92 -7.14
CA TYR A 233 -3.45 2.05 -7.34
C TYR A 233 -2.22 1.59 -8.14
N ALA A 234 -2.02 2.17 -9.31
CA ALA A 234 -0.93 1.86 -10.24
C ALA A 234 -0.28 3.15 -10.73
N SER A 235 0.71 3.05 -11.58
CA SER A 235 1.44 4.22 -12.10
C SER A 235 0.59 5.20 -12.92
N GLU A 236 -0.50 4.74 -13.52
CA GLU A 236 -1.45 5.61 -14.23
C GLU A 236 -2.37 6.37 -13.27
N GLY A 237 -2.39 6.00 -12.00
CA GLY A 237 -3.30 6.52 -10.98
C GLY A 237 -4.07 5.43 -10.27
N VAL A 238 -5.23 5.77 -9.71
CA VAL A 238 -6.12 4.82 -9.09
C VAL A 238 -7.24 4.47 -10.07
N SER A 239 -7.47 3.19 -10.28
CA SER A 239 -8.50 2.70 -11.19
C SER A 239 -9.45 1.72 -10.50
N GLY A 240 -10.72 1.76 -10.89
CA GLY A 240 -11.73 0.76 -10.53
C GLY A 240 -12.02 -0.16 -11.70
N TYR A 241 -12.05 -1.46 -11.42
CA TYR A 241 -12.33 -2.51 -12.40
C TYR A 241 -13.57 -3.28 -11.95
N ASP A 242 -14.40 -3.68 -12.91
CA ASP A 242 -15.55 -4.56 -12.63
C ASP A 242 -15.05 -5.91 -12.08
N LEU A 243 -15.56 -6.31 -10.94
CA LEU A 243 -15.10 -7.54 -10.25
C LEU A 243 -15.38 -8.81 -11.07
N LYS A 244 -16.42 -8.80 -11.90
CA LYS A 244 -16.86 -9.96 -12.68
C LYS A 244 -16.16 -10.08 -14.03
N THR A 245 -15.92 -8.94 -14.71
CA THR A 245 -15.40 -8.92 -16.09
C THR A 245 -13.95 -8.47 -16.19
N GLY A 246 -13.46 -7.71 -15.21
CA GLY A 246 -12.13 -7.10 -15.25
C GLY A 246 -12.06 -5.82 -16.09
N ASP A 247 -13.19 -5.36 -16.65
CA ASP A 247 -13.23 -4.12 -17.41
C ASP A 247 -12.92 -2.92 -16.53
N ARG A 248 -12.07 -2.00 -17.01
CA ARG A 248 -11.80 -0.76 -16.27
C ARG A 248 -13.01 0.16 -16.36
N LEU A 249 -13.65 0.40 -15.22
CA LEU A 249 -14.84 1.25 -15.11
C LEU A 249 -14.50 2.73 -15.04
N TRP A 250 -13.43 3.06 -14.33
CA TRP A 250 -12.95 4.42 -14.17
C TRP A 250 -11.46 4.46 -13.88
N ASN A 251 -10.85 5.61 -14.14
CA ASN A 251 -9.47 5.92 -13.79
C ASN A 251 -9.39 7.35 -13.24
N PHE A 252 -8.62 7.54 -12.19
CA PHE A 252 -8.26 8.85 -11.64
C PHE A 252 -6.75 9.02 -11.73
N ALA A 253 -6.29 9.86 -12.64
CA ALA A 253 -4.88 10.12 -12.84
C ALA A 253 -4.29 10.89 -11.66
N ILE A 254 -3.29 10.30 -11.01
CA ILE A 254 -2.52 10.92 -9.91
C ILE A 254 -1.06 10.99 -10.35
N GLY A 255 -0.37 12.08 -10.00
CA GLY A 255 1.08 12.19 -10.25
C GLY A 255 1.85 11.28 -9.30
N VAL A 256 2.41 10.19 -9.83
CA VAL A 256 3.20 9.24 -9.03
C VAL A 256 4.46 8.82 -9.76
N THR A 257 5.50 8.52 -8.97
CA THR A 257 6.65 7.77 -9.44
C THR A 257 6.43 6.28 -9.23
N ASP A 258 5.95 5.90 -8.04
CA ASP A 258 5.62 4.53 -7.66
C ASP A 258 4.32 4.50 -6.88
N ALA A 259 3.43 3.56 -7.21
CA ALA A 259 2.16 3.37 -6.52
C ALA A 259 2.36 2.42 -5.33
N ILE A 260 2.69 2.96 -4.16
CA ILE A 260 3.07 2.13 -3.01
C ILE A 260 1.91 1.92 -2.05
N CYS A 261 1.23 3.00 -1.67
CA CYS A 261 0.19 2.95 -0.64
C CYS A 261 -1.05 2.19 -1.12
N THR A 262 -1.59 1.35 -0.25
CA THR A 262 -2.91 0.76 -0.46
C THR A 262 -3.98 1.81 -0.11
N PRO A 263 -4.92 2.13 -1.01
CA PRO A 263 -6.04 3.02 -0.72
C PRO A 263 -6.88 2.48 0.44
N VAL A 264 -7.46 3.37 1.24
CA VAL A 264 -8.43 2.98 2.27
C VAL A 264 -9.79 3.55 1.97
N LEU A 265 -10.83 2.80 2.31
CA LEU A 265 -12.20 3.13 1.99
C LEU A 265 -12.93 3.68 3.20
N GLY A 266 -13.59 4.83 3.00
CA GLY A 266 -14.69 5.30 3.83
C GLY A 266 -16.02 4.81 3.29
N LYS A 267 -17.09 5.53 3.60
CA LYS A 267 -18.45 5.16 3.22
C LYS A 267 -18.68 5.22 1.69
N GLU A 268 -18.37 6.34 1.07
CA GLU A 268 -18.44 6.59 -0.37
C GLU A 268 -17.20 7.33 -0.87
N THR A 269 -16.15 7.27 -0.10
CA THR A 269 -14.92 8.01 -0.29
C THR A 269 -13.74 7.05 -0.21
N MET A 270 -12.79 7.24 -1.07
CA MET A 270 -11.49 6.59 -1.02
C MET A 270 -10.44 7.62 -0.60
N TYR A 271 -9.57 7.23 0.32
CA TYR A 271 -8.41 8.02 0.71
C TYR A 271 -7.15 7.35 0.20
N THR A 272 -6.33 8.10 -0.51
CA THR A 272 -5.05 7.63 -1.04
C THR A 272 -4.00 8.71 -0.91
N THR A 273 -2.75 8.32 -0.89
CA THR A 273 -1.62 9.24 -0.86
C THR A 273 -0.60 8.82 -1.89
N THR A 274 0.09 9.77 -2.46
CA THR A 274 1.14 9.51 -3.42
C THR A 274 2.49 9.41 -2.72
N TYR A 275 3.39 8.61 -3.30
CA TYR A 275 4.80 8.68 -2.98
C TYR A 275 5.54 9.55 -3.98
N SER A 276 6.33 10.46 -3.47
CA SER A 276 7.37 11.11 -4.25
C SER A 276 8.42 11.70 -3.32
N THR A 277 9.66 11.41 -3.59
CA THR A 277 10.82 12.08 -2.99
C THR A 277 10.83 13.59 -3.29
N ARG A 278 10.02 14.02 -4.25
CA ARG A 278 9.95 15.40 -4.73
C ARG A 278 8.75 16.18 -4.16
N GLY A 279 7.83 15.53 -3.46
CA GLY A 279 6.51 16.09 -3.13
C GLY A 279 6.35 16.70 -1.74
N ASN A 280 7.35 16.62 -0.90
CA ASN A 280 7.26 17.16 0.44
C ASN A 280 7.88 18.55 0.51
N LEU A 281 7.18 19.53 1.11
CA LEU A 281 7.69 20.90 1.28
C LEU A 281 9.09 20.93 1.90
N ASP A 282 9.33 20.09 2.90
CA ASP A 282 10.62 19.99 3.58
C ASP A 282 11.70 19.28 2.75
N MET A 283 11.30 18.65 1.65
CA MET A 283 12.16 17.84 0.77
C MET A 283 12.12 18.33 -0.69
N ARG A 284 11.30 19.33 -0.99
CA ARG A 284 11.25 19.90 -2.34
C ARG A 284 12.60 20.50 -2.67
N ALA A 285 13.19 20.05 -3.75
CA ALA A 285 14.21 20.84 -4.40
C ALA A 285 13.59 22.22 -4.69
N GLN A 286 14.11 23.24 -4.06
CA GLN A 286 13.76 24.60 -4.38
C GLN A 286 14.56 24.99 -5.62
N PHE A 287 13.87 25.30 -6.67
CA PHE A 287 14.49 25.79 -7.89
C PHE A 287 14.37 27.31 -7.87
N PRO A 288 15.47 28.03 -7.59
CA PRO A 288 15.47 29.49 -7.62
C PRO A 288 15.24 29.98 -9.05
N ASP A 289 15.02 31.26 -9.18
CA ASP A 289 15.01 31.89 -10.50
C ASP A 289 16.32 31.60 -11.24
N PHE A 290 16.25 31.41 -12.54
CA PHE A 290 17.46 31.08 -13.34
C PHE A 290 18.53 32.16 -13.24
N THR A 291 18.15 33.39 -13.04
CA THR A 291 19.07 34.52 -12.83
C THR A 291 19.96 34.33 -11.59
N GLU A 292 19.44 33.68 -10.54
CA GLU A 292 20.24 33.35 -9.35
C GLU A 292 21.24 32.24 -9.64
N ILE A 293 20.86 31.25 -10.47
CA ILE A 293 21.76 30.18 -10.93
C ILE A 293 22.90 30.77 -11.75
N ILE A 294 22.57 31.57 -12.76
CA ILE A 294 23.56 32.27 -13.61
C ILE A 294 24.52 33.10 -12.75
N LYS A 295 24.01 33.92 -11.88
CA LYS A 295 24.83 34.78 -10.99
C LYS A 295 25.84 33.98 -10.17
N LYS A 296 25.52 32.76 -9.79
CA LYS A 296 26.34 31.96 -8.88
C LYS A 296 27.21 30.93 -9.57
N TYR A 297 26.78 30.37 -10.68
CA TYR A 297 27.37 29.19 -11.28
C TYR A 297 27.90 29.42 -12.74
N ASP A 298 27.39 30.41 -13.46
CA ASP A 298 27.87 30.75 -14.81
C ASP A 298 29.25 31.41 -14.74
N VAL A 299 30.30 30.61 -14.91
CA VAL A 299 31.68 31.06 -14.80
C VAL A 299 32.16 31.72 -16.09
N ASN A 300 31.72 31.21 -17.24
CA ASN A 300 32.14 31.66 -18.57
C ASN A 300 31.32 32.87 -19.07
N LYS A 301 30.23 33.21 -18.38
CA LYS A 301 29.33 34.35 -18.66
C LYS A 301 28.62 34.25 -20.01
N ASP A 302 28.22 33.04 -20.40
CA ASP A 302 27.45 32.81 -21.63
C ASP A 302 25.93 32.79 -21.40
N LEU A 303 25.47 33.09 -20.18
CA LEU A 303 24.08 33.11 -19.74
C LEU A 303 23.39 31.74 -19.77
N LYS A 304 24.19 30.67 -19.73
CA LYS A 304 23.77 29.28 -19.60
C LYS A 304 24.59 28.62 -18.49
N VAL A 305 24.33 27.37 -18.20
CA VAL A 305 25.20 26.59 -17.32
C VAL A 305 25.47 25.22 -17.93
N ASP A 306 26.74 24.79 -17.85
CA ASP A 306 27.14 23.46 -18.21
C ASP A 306 27.25 22.53 -16.98
N LYS A 307 27.48 21.26 -17.25
CA LYS A 307 27.55 20.22 -16.21
C LYS A 307 28.69 20.45 -15.21
N THR A 308 29.77 21.09 -15.62
CA THR A 308 30.94 21.33 -14.77
C THR A 308 30.73 22.52 -13.84
N GLU A 309 29.99 23.51 -14.30
CA GLU A 309 29.63 24.71 -13.55
C GLU A 309 28.66 24.39 -12.40
N VAL A 310 27.70 23.44 -12.61
CA VAL A 310 26.68 23.08 -11.62
C VAL A 310 27.04 21.81 -10.86
N LYS A 311 28.27 21.35 -10.86
CA LYS A 311 28.71 20.10 -10.20
C LYS A 311 28.42 20.07 -8.70
N ASP A 312 28.43 21.22 -8.03
CA ASP A 312 28.24 21.37 -6.60
C ASP A 312 26.82 21.87 -6.23
N TYR A 313 25.95 22.13 -7.23
CA TYR A 313 24.59 22.57 -6.97
C TYR A 313 23.70 21.37 -6.57
N GLN A 314 23.33 21.34 -5.30
CA GLN A 314 22.47 20.27 -4.76
C GLN A 314 21.00 20.56 -5.03
N ILE A 315 20.31 19.64 -5.72
CA ILE A 315 18.90 19.77 -6.09
C ILE A 315 17.97 18.85 -5.28
N LEU A 316 18.50 17.84 -4.62
CA LEU A 316 17.74 16.92 -3.78
C LEU A 316 18.46 16.80 -2.45
N VAL A 317 17.78 17.27 -1.41
CA VAL A 317 18.20 17.05 -0.03
C VAL A 317 17.05 16.35 0.65
N ASN A 318 17.28 15.14 1.17
CA ASN A 318 16.37 14.52 2.09
C ASN A 318 16.91 14.71 3.53
N PRO A 319 16.47 15.74 4.27
CA PRO A 319 17.00 16.03 5.58
C PRO A 319 16.67 14.98 6.64
N GLU A 320 15.74 14.03 6.32
CA GLU A 320 15.28 13.00 7.24
C GLU A 320 15.96 11.65 7.05
N MET A 321 16.64 11.46 5.95
CA MET A 321 17.51 10.31 5.69
C MET A 321 18.94 10.69 6.04
N SER A 322 19.50 10.05 7.03
CA SER A 322 20.86 10.34 7.54
C SER A 322 21.98 9.94 6.60
N ASP A 323 21.69 9.37 5.42
CA ASP A 323 22.69 8.95 4.48
C ASP A 323 22.80 9.90 3.27
N ASP A 324 24.03 10.05 2.75
CA ASP A 324 24.34 10.90 1.61
C ASP A 324 23.78 10.36 0.27
N SER A 325 23.18 9.17 0.27
CA SER A 325 22.65 8.52 -0.95
C SER A 325 21.49 9.29 -1.60
N GLN A 326 20.83 10.16 -0.85
CA GLN A 326 19.72 10.99 -1.31
C GLN A 326 20.15 12.38 -1.80
N LYS A 327 21.42 12.75 -1.60
CA LYS A 327 21.97 14.00 -2.12
C LYS A 327 22.34 13.80 -3.58
N ARG A 328 21.75 14.59 -4.45
CA ARG A 328 22.12 14.64 -5.87
C ARG A 328 22.46 16.06 -6.27
N THR A 329 23.50 16.18 -7.10
CA THR A 329 23.82 17.46 -7.73
C THR A 329 23.07 17.60 -9.05
N LEU A 330 22.86 18.84 -9.51
CA LEU A 330 22.29 19.09 -10.83
C LEU A 330 23.11 18.40 -11.92
N ALA A 331 24.42 18.35 -11.77
CA ALA A 331 25.32 17.66 -12.72
C ALA A 331 25.01 16.16 -12.86
N GLN A 332 24.56 15.48 -11.79
CA GLN A 332 24.21 14.05 -11.84
C GLN A 332 22.91 13.78 -12.59
N VAL A 333 22.01 14.75 -12.65
CA VAL A 333 20.71 14.64 -13.31
C VAL A 333 20.54 15.65 -14.44
N PHE A 334 21.64 16.19 -14.93
CA PHE A 334 21.72 17.28 -15.91
C PHE A 334 20.85 17.04 -17.13
N GLY A 335 20.86 15.83 -17.70
CA GLY A 335 20.04 15.47 -18.85
C GLY A 335 18.53 15.50 -18.64
N MET A 336 18.03 15.74 -17.40
CA MET A 336 16.61 16.00 -17.17
C MET A 336 16.23 17.44 -17.52
N TRP A 337 17.17 18.37 -17.41
CA TRP A 337 16.99 19.79 -17.74
C TRP A 337 17.42 20.09 -19.17
N ASP A 338 18.54 19.53 -19.61
CA ASP A 338 19.06 19.65 -20.99
C ASP A 338 18.14 18.87 -21.95
N SER A 339 17.05 19.51 -22.35
CA SER A 339 15.99 18.88 -23.15
C SER A 339 16.37 18.80 -24.63
N ASN A 340 17.16 19.73 -25.13
CA ASN A 340 17.64 19.81 -26.51
C ASN A 340 18.94 19.03 -26.74
N LYS A 341 19.59 18.56 -25.64
CA LYS A 341 20.85 17.79 -25.62
C LYS A 341 22.06 18.53 -26.20
N ASP A 342 22.11 19.83 -26.00
CA ASP A 342 23.28 20.66 -26.42
C ASP A 342 24.36 20.73 -25.34
N ASN A 343 24.19 20.03 -24.21
CA ASN A 343 25.02 20.01 -23.01
C ASN A 343 25.06 21.33 -22.23
N LEU A 344 24.09 22.18 -22.43
CA LEU A 344 23.90 23.43 -21.71
C LEU A 344 22.45 23.46 -21.16
N ILE A 345 22.24 24.20 -20.09
CA ILE A 345 20.90 24.52 -19.59
C ILE A 345 20.71 26.00 -19.73
N ASP A 346 19.71 26.41 -20.49
CA ASP A 346 19.32 27.80 -20.63
C ASP A 346 18.08 28.16 -19.79
N SER A 347 17.66 29.42 -19.84
CA SER A 347 16.51 29.93 -19.07
C SER A 347 15.18 29.27 -19.48
N LEU A 348 15.01 28.92 -20.75
CA LEU A 348 13.79 28.29 -21.25
C LEU A 348 13.68 26.86 -20.70
N GLU A 349 14.76 26.09 -20.78
CA GLU A 349 14.84 24.73 -20.26
C GLU A 349 14.64 24.68 -18.75
N TRP A 350 15.29 25.60 -18.02
CA TRP A 350 15.11 25.75 -16.58
C TRP A 350 13.67 26.01 -16.19
N ASN A 351 13.02 26.99 -16.85
CA ASN A 351 11.65 27.37 -16.58
C ASN A 351 10.67 26.26 -16.97
N ASN A 352 10.86 25.59 -18.10
CA ASN A 352 10.01 24.46 -18.50
C ASN A 352 10.08 23.31 -17.50
N MET A 353 11.26 23.00 -16.97
CA MET A 353 11.40 21.99 -15.94
C MET A 353 10.73 22.41 -14.64
N ASN A 354 10.86 23.68 -14.21
CA ASN A 354 10.18 24.20 -13.03
C ASN A 354 8.65 24.11 -13.15
N LEU A 355 8.09 24.44 -14.31
CA LEU A 355 6.66 24.30 -14.60
C LEU A 355 6.23 22.83 -14.58
N SER A 356 7.06 21.96 -15.13
CA SER A 356 6.79 20.51 -15.08
C SER A 356 6.75 19.98 -13.65
N PHE A 357 7.69 20.40 -12.81
CA PHE A 357 7.69 20.04 -11.39
C PHE A 357 6.48 20.62 -10.65
N ALA A 358 6.12 21.88 -10.89
CA ALA A 358 4.95 22.49 -10.26
C ALA A 358 3.67 21.71 -10.59
N SER A 359 3.45 21.40 -11.87
CA SER A 359 2.31 20.58 -12.31
C SER A 359 2.32 19.17 -11.70
N PHE A 360 3.49 18.58 -11.52
CA PHE A 360 3.63 17.28 -10.88
C PHE A 360 3.27 17.36 -9.39
N TYR A 361 3.70 18.42 -8.68
CA TYR A 361 3.40 18.62 -7.27
C TYR A 361 1.91 18.82 -6.97
N GLU A 362 1.18 19.50 -7.83
CA GLU A 362 -0.27 19.69 -7.66
C GLU A 362 -1.03 18.35 -7.66
N LYS A 363 -0.53 17.36 -8.40
CA LYS A 363 -1.15 16.05 -8.49
C LYS A 363 -0.81 15.12 -7.32
N GLN A 364 0.12 15.50 -6.44
CA GLN A 364 0.58 14.67 -5.33
C GLN A 364 -0.24 14.86 -4.06
N GLY A 365 0.24 14.21 -3.00
CA GLY A 365 -0.29 14.32 -1.65
C GLY A 365 -1.46 13.42 -1.37
N ILE A 366 -2.02 13.61 -0.18
CA ILE A 366 -3.22 12.90 0.23
C ILE A 366 -4.45 13.46 -0.49
N LYS A 367 -5.35 12.57 -0.90
CA LYS A 367 -6.61 12.91 -1.56
C LYS A 367 -7.75 12.06 -1.05
N ALA A 368 -8.90 12.70 -0.89
CA ALA A 368 -10.19 12.06 -0.73
C ALA A 368 -10.92 12.10 -2.07
N ILE A 369 -11.25 10.96 -2.61
CA ILE A 369 -11.85 10.81 -3.93
C ILE A 369 -13.21 10.17 -3.78
N ARG A 370 -14.24 10.77 -4.40
CA ARG A 370 -15.60 10.21 -4.42
C ARG A 370 -15.61 8.94 -5.27
N LEU A 371 -16.17 7.87 -4.70
CA LEU A 371 -16.40 6.60 -5.39
C LEU A 371 -17.69 6.61 -6.20
N GLY A 372 -17.80 5.76 -7.24
CA GLY A 372 -18.99 5.59 -8.05
C GLY A 372 -19.01 6.33 -9.38
N GLY A 373 -17.88 6.94 -9.79
CA GLY A 373 -17.71 7.54 -11.12
C GLY A 373 -17.52 6.51 -12.24
N GLN A 374 -17.52 6.97 -13.49
CA GLN A 374 -17.23 6.20 -14.69
C GLN A 374 -16.29 6.96 -15.64
N GLY A 375 -15.52 6.23 -16.44
CA GLY A 375 -14.56 6.80 -17.37
C GLY A 375 -13.36 7.46 -16.68
N ASP A 376 -12.72 8.42 -17.36
CA ASP A 376 -11.62 9.17 -16.75
C ASP A 376 -12.19 10.25 -15.81
N LEU A 377 -11.93 10.08 -14.53
CA LEU A 377 -12.43 10.99 -13.50
C LEU A 377 -11.65 12.31 -13.54
N SER A 378 -12.39 13.39 -13.50
CA SER A 378 -11.82 14.74 -13.42
C SER A 378 -11.46 15.11 -11.98
N LEU A 379 -10.80 16.27 -11.83
CA LEU A 379 -10.49 16.86 -10.54
C LEU A 379 -11.74 17.13 -9.66
N ASN A 380 -12.93 17.24 -10.28
CA ASN A 380 -14.20 17.37 -9.55
C ASN A 380 -14.58 16.13 -8.72
N SER A 381 -13.91 15.00 -8.95
CA SER A 381 -14.05 13.81 -8.10
C SER A 381 -13.29 13.91 -6.79
N ILE A 382 -12.37 14.87 -6.66
CA ILE A 382 -11.64 15.16 -5.41
C ILE A 382 -12.61 15.92 -4.50
N LEU A 383 -12.90 15.36 -3.34
CA LEU A 383 -13.64 16.01 -2.28
C LEU A 383 -12.75 17.02 -1.54
N TRP A 384 -11.54 16.60 -1.25
CA TRP A 384 -10.47 17.42 -0.71
C TRP A 384 -9.10 16.77 -0.98
N GLY A 385 -8.04 17.54 -0.86
CA GLY A 385 -6.68 17.06 -1.00
C GLY A 385 -5.67 18.03 -0.37
N ASN A 386 -4.52 17.50 0.00
CA ASN A 386 -3.37 18.29 0.43
C ASN A 386 -2.14 17.82 -0.35
N PRO A 387 -1.66 18.61 -1.32
CA PRO A 387 -0.55 18.23 -2.20
C PRO A 387 0.81 18.25 -1.50
N GLU A 388 0.91 18.86 -0.32
CA GLU A 388 2.15 19.04 0.41
C GLU A 388 2.47 17.83 1.31
N LEU A 389 1.46 17.02 1.66
CA LEU A 389 1.59 15.94 2.60
C LEU A 389 1.54 14.60 1.89
N VAL A 390 2.67 13.93 1.81
CA VAL A 390 2.86 12.62 1.21
C VAL A 390 3.32 11.61 2.27
N SER A 391 2.92 10.34 2.14
CA SER A 391 3.57 9.24 2.84
C SER A 391 4.63 8.61 1.94
N HIS A 392 5.53 7.82 2.52
CA HIS A 392 6.51 7.05 1.75
C HIS A 392 5.95 5.67 1.41
N VAL A 393 5.96 4.74 2.34
CA VAL A 393 5.52 3.35 2.13
C VAL A 393 4.22 3.06 2.87
N SER A 394 4.07 3.62 4.07
CA SER A 394 2.92 3.39 4.94
C SER A 394 1.61 3.84 4.30
N SER A 395 0.61 2.96 4.23
CA SER A 395 -0.73 3.30 3.75
C SER A 395 -1.48 4.16 4.77
N PRO A 396 -2.38 5.06 4.35
CA PRO A 396 -3.20 5.84 5.27
C PRO A 396 -4.14 4.93 6.09
N LEU A 397 -4.68 5.46 7.17
CA LEU A 397 -5.68 4.80 8.01
C LEU A 397 -6.91 5.70 8.13
N TYR A 398 -8.07 5.22 7.71
CA TYR A 398 -9.36 5.86 8.00
C TYR A 398 -9.96 5.23 9.25
N TYR A 399 -10.09 6.00 10.34
CA TYR A 399 -10.59 5.50 11.61
C TYR A 399 -11.30 6.60 12.40
N ASN A 400 -12.53 6.33 12.89
CA ASN A 400 -13.35 7.25 13.70
C ASN A 400 -13.51 8.64 13.03
N ASN A 401 -13.89 8.68 11.75
CA ASN A 401 -14.06 9.89 10.94
C ASN A 401 -12.79 10.75 10.78
N HIS A 402 -11.63 10.15 10.98
CA HIS A 402 -10.33 10.80 10.74
C HIS A 402 -9.50 9.99 9.77
N VAL A 403 -8.64 10.68 9.03
CA VAL A 403 -7.64 10.05 8.16
C VAL A 403 -6.25 10.35 8.75
N TYR A 404 -5.55 9.28 9.10
CA TYR A 404 -4.19 9.35 9.64
C TYR A 404 -3.19 8.95 8.57
N MET A 405 -2.12 9.70 8.48
CA MET A 405 -1.01 9.44 7.57
C MET A 405 0.30 9.48 8.34
N ILE A 406 1.13 8.47 8.15
CA ILE A 406 2.45 8.37 8.76
C ILE A 406 3.51 8.56 7.69
N ARG A 407 4.48 9.39 7.98
CA ARG A 407 5.61 9.66 7.12
C ARG A 407 6.92 9.26 7.80
N ASP A 408 7.92 8.92 6.96
CA ASP A 408 9.31 8.74 7.43
C ASP A 408 9.78 9.96 8.22
N GLY A 409 10.67 9.75 9.19
CA GLY A 409 11.02 10.75 10.18
C GLY A 409 10.08 10.78 11.38
N GLY A 410 9.04 9.92 11.40
CA GLY A 410 8.09 9.80 12.51
C GLY A 410 7.11 10.94 12.61
N ILE A 411 6.64 11.45 11.49
CA ILE A 411 5.63 12.50 11.44
C ILE A 411 4.26 11.87 11.22
N ILE A 412 3.32 12.14 12.11
CA ILE A 412 1.90 11.80 11.96
C ILE A 412 1.10 13.04 11.58
N SER A 413 0.23 12.89 10.59
CA SER A 413 -0.77 13.90 10.21
C SER A 413 -2.16 13.31 10.39
N CYS A 414 -3.09 14.09 10.91
CA CYS A 414 -4.49 13.72 11.09
C CYS A 414 -5.39 14.75 10.40
N PHE A 415 -6.33 14.23 9.62
CA PHE A 415 -7.31 15.06 8.89
C PHE A 415 -8.73 14.68 9.31
N ASP A 416 -9.60 15.66 9.38
CA ASP A 416 -11.04 15.42 9.34
C ASP A 416 -11.40 14.77 8.00
N SER A 417 -12.10 13.65 8.01
CA SER A 417 -12.32 12.85 6.83
C SER A 417 -13.29 13.47 5.81
N GLU A 418 -14.20 14.35 6.25
CA GLU A 418 -15.18 14.98 5.38
C GLU A 418 -14.67 16.27 4.77
N SER A 419 -14.11 17.15 5.59
CA SER A 419 -13.63 18.46 5.17
C SER A 419 -12.19 18.50 4.67
N GLY A 420 -11.37 17.49 5.03
CA GLY A 420 -9.93 17.49 4.76
C GLY A 420 -9.14 18.49 5.61
N LYS A 421 -9.77 19.09 6.63
CA LYS A 421 -9.08 19.99 7.55
C LYS A 421 -7.95 19.23 8.24
N LEU A 422 -6.73 19.74 8.14
CA LEU A 422 -5.60 19.24 8.93
C LEU A 422 -5.85 19.60 10.41
N LEU A 423 -6.04 18.57 11.24
CA LEU A 423 -6.29 18.71 12.67
C LEU A 423 -4.98 18.87 13.44
N PHE A 424 -4.00 18.04 13.13
CA PHE A 424 -2.64 18.14 13.64
C PHE A 424 -1.60 17.50 12.70
N ARG A 425 -0.36 17.98 12.81
CA ARG A 425 0.84 17.39 12.21
C ARG A 425 1.98 17.49 13.21
N GLU A 426 2.38 16.35 13.75
CA GLU A 426 3.31 16.31 14.89
C GLU A 426 4.29 15.15 14.80
N LYS A 427 5.38 15.22 15.60
CA LYS A 427 6.40 14.17 15.68
C LYS A 427 6.00 13.10 16.70
N LEU A 428 6.11 11.84 16.32
CA LEU A 428 5.92 10.68 17.20
C LEU A 428 7.05 10.47 18.20
N GLY A 429 8.16 11.23 18.06
CA GLY A 429 9.33 11.15 18.94
C GLY A 429 10.14 9.88 18.73
N THR A 430 10.14 9.35 17.53
CA THR A 430 11.12 8.40 16.98
C THR A 430 11.37 8.81 15.52
N THR A 431 12.51 8.42 14.98
CA THR A 431 12.94 8.76 13.61
C THR A 431 13.12 7.49 12.78
N GLY A 432 13.45 7.65 11.51
CA GLY A 432 13.68 6.56 10.57
C GLY A 432 12.47 6.28 9.67
N ALA A 433 12.52 5.16 8.96
CA ALA A 433 11.50 4.76 8.00
C ALA A 433 10.29 4.08 8.67
N PHE A 434 9.13 4.22 8.03
CA PHE A 434 7.86 3.60 8.45
C PHE A 434 7.28 2.79 7.29
N PHE A 435 7.66 1.52 7.20
CA PHE A 435 7.17 0.61 6.15
C PHE A 435 5.86 -0.07 6.54
N ALA A 436 5.74 -0.45 7.81
CA ALA A 436 4.49 -0.96 8.36
C ALA A 436 3.39 0.10 8.32
N SER A 437 2.20 -0.28 7.90
CA SER A 437 1.04 0.60 7.95
C SER A 437 0.42 0.63 9.34
N PRO A 438 -0.20 1.76 9.77
CA PRO A 438 -0.87 1.84 11.05
C PRO A 438 -2.09 0.90 11.10
N VAL A 439 -2.36 0.37 12.30
CA VAL A 439 -3.55 -0.43 12.57
C VAL A 439 -4.26 0.10 13.82
N ALA A 440 -5.59 -0.05 13.87
CA ALA A 440 -6.41 0.54 14.93
C ALA A 440 -7.28 -0.47 15.67
N ALA A 441 -7.42 -0.27 16.97
CA ALA A 441 -8.37 -0.96 17.84
C ALA A 441 -8.73 -0.10 19.05
N ASN A 442 -9.96 -0.14 19.50
CA ASN A 442 -10.44 0.47 20.75
C ASN A 442 -9.97 1.92 20.98
N GLY A 443 -10.13 2.78 19.97
CA GLY A 443 -9.74 4.19 20.05
C GLY A 443 -8.21 4.44 20.06
N ARG A 444 -7.40 3.44 19.73
CA ARG A 444 -5.94 3.52 19.67
C ARG A 444 -5.42 3.14 18.31
N ILE A 445 -4.28 3.70 17.95
CA ILE A 445 -3.56 3.43 16.70
C ILE A 445 -2.17 2.93 17.05
N TYR A 446 -1.78 1.80 16.49
CA TYR A 446 -0.49 1.14 16.66
C TYR A 446 0.35 1.41 15.42
N ILE A 447 1.49 2.03 15.60
CA ILE A 447 2.37 2.54 14.53
C ILE A 447 3.76 1.93 14.74
N ALA A 448 4.19 1.07 13.82
CA ALA A 448 5.50 0.41 13.92
C ALA A 448 6.52 1.09 13.01
N ALA A 449 7.61 1.55 13.60
CA ALA A 449 8.76 2.10 12.91
C ALA A 449 9.77 0.99 12.57
N ARG A 450 10.49 1.15 11.47
CA ARG A 450 11.47 0.15 11.01
C ARG A 450 12.61 -0.07 12.02
N ASN A 451 12.93 0.93 12.83
CA ASN A 451 13.95 0.81 13.91
C ASN A 451 13.49 -0.01 15.12
N GLY A 452 12.35 -0.69 15.06
CA GLY A 452 11.86 -1.57 16.12
C GLY A 452 11.00 -0.89 17.18
N ILE A 453 10.69 0.39 17.07
CA ILE A 453 9.82 1.10 17.99
C ILE A 453 8.37 1.01 17.52
N VAL A 454 7.47 0.55 18.39
CA VAL A 454 6.02 0.60 18.15
C VAL A 454 5.42 1.67 19.06
N ILE A 455 4.82 2.69 18.44
CA ILE A 455 4.15 3.78 19.12
C ILE A 455 2.65 3.49 19.17
N VAL A 456 2.05 3.65 20.35
CA VAL A 456 0.60 3.61 20.54
C VAL A 456 0.11 5.01 20.79
N VAL A 457 -0.81 5.48 19.95
CA VAL A 457 -1.42 6.82 20.10
C VAL A 457 -2.93 6.70 20.26
N GLY A 458 -3.54 7.67 20.94
CA GLY A 458 -5.00 7.82 20.96
C GLY A 458 -5.51 8.35 19.62
N ALA A 459 -6.61 7.77 19.12
CA ALA A 459 -7.31 8.33 17.99
C ALA A 459 -8.11 9.57 18.41
N GLY A 460 -8.07 10.65 17.62
CA GLY A 460 -8.79 11.90 17.90
C GLY A 460 -8.14 13.09 17.20
N GLU A 461 -8.55 14.28 17.60
CA GLU A 461 -8.23 15.56 16.95
C GLU A 461 -6.89 16.17 17.39
N SER A 462 -6.20 15.56 18.35
CA SER A 462 -4.87 15.95 18.83
C SER A 462 -3.99 14.73 19.08
N LEU A 463 -2.69 14.87 18.95
CA LEU A 463 -1.76 13.79 19.24
C LEU A 463 -1.70 13.48 20.73
N LYS A 464 -2.02 12.24 21.08
CA LYS A 464 -1.82 11.70 22.43
C LYS A 464 -0.98 10.43 22.32
N ILE A 465 0.32 10.53 22.59
CA ILE A 465 1.19 9.36 22.70
C ILE A 465 0.87 8.65 24.02
N ILE A 466 0.47 7.38 23.94
CA ILE A 466 0.10 6.56 25.08
C ILE A 466 1.28 5.70 25.54
N ALA A 467 1.99 5.08 24.58
CA ALA A 467 3.14 4.25 24.86
C ALA A 467 4.14 4.23 23.71
N LYS A 468 5.41 3.89 24.05
CA LYS A 468 6.47 3.55 23.09
C LYS A 468 7.08 2.23 23.50
N ASN A 469 6.99 1.23 22.64
CA ASN A 469 7.39 -0.14 22.89
C ASN A 469 8.60 -0.47 22.02
N ASN A 470 9.71 -0.85 22.62
CA ASN A 470 10.94 -1.19 21.89
C ASN A 470 11.05 -2.70 21.71
N MET A 471 11.10 -3.15 20.47
CA MET A 471 11.25 -4.57 20.09
C MET A 471 12.71 -4.99 19.91
N GLY A 472 13.64 -4.04 19.81
CA GLY A 472 15.06 -4.31 19.62
C GLY A 472 15.45 -4.95 18.28
N ASP A 473 14.51 -5.06 17.34
CA ASP A 473 14.72 -5.69 16.03
C ASP A 473 13.88 -4.96 14.95
N ILE A 474 14.30 -5.05 13.70
CA ILE A 474 13.69 -4.37 12.56
C ILE A 474 12.23 -4.82 12.36
N ILE A 475 11.32 -3.85 12.15
CA ILE A 475 9.92 -4.09 11.81
C ILE A 475 9.60 -3.52 10.43
N SER A 476 9.28 -4.40 9.48
CA SER A 476 8.75 -4.02 8.15
C SER A 476 7.30 -4.48 7.97
N ALA A 477 6.89 -5.51 8.68
CA ALA A 477 5.56 -6.10 8.61
C ALA A 477 4.51 -5.27 9.37
N THR A 478 3.33 -5.10 8.77
CA THR A 478 2.18 -4.49 9.44
C THR A 478 1.63 -5.43 10.53
N PRO A 479 1.38 -4.95 11.76
CA PRO A 479 0.79 -5.77 12.80
C PRO A 479 -0.63 -6.24 12.48
N ALA A 480 -1.06 -7.33 13.12
CA ALA A 480 -2.44 -7.82 13.09
C ALA A 480 -3.05 -7.81 14.52
N ILE A 481 -4.35 -7.56 14.60
CA ILE A 481 -5.07 -7.50 15.89
C ILE A 481 -6.26 -8.45 15.84
N VAL A 482 -6.22 -9.49 16.68
CA VAL A 482 -7.26 -10.51 16.78
C VAL A 482 -7.36 -10.99 18.21
N ASP A 483 -8.58 -11.13 18.75
CA ASP A 483 -8.83 -11.72 20.05
C ASP A 483 -8.06 -11.02 21.19
N ASN A 484 -8.14 -9.69 21.23
CA ASN A 484 -7.43 -8.81 22.18
C ASN A 484 -5.91 -8.96 22.19
N LYS A 485 -5.34 -9.55 21.14
CA LYS A 485 -3.90 -9.76 21.01
C LYS A 485 -3.35 -8.98 19.84
N LEU A 486 -2.14 -8.48 19.99
CA LEU A 486 -1.34 -7.89 18.93
C LEU A 486 -0.34 -8.94 18.43
N TYR A 487 -0.40 -9.25 17.16
CA TYR A 487 0.56 -10.12 16.47
C TYR A 487 1.52 -9.23 15.69
N LEU A 488 2.78 -9.28 16.06
CA LEU A 488 3.83 -8.42 15.52
C LEU A 488 4.99 -9.28 15.02
N ARG A 489 5.39 -9.05 13.77
CA ARG A 489 6.57 -9.67 13.20
C ARG A 489 7.72 -8.66 13.16
N THR A 490 8.85 -9.03 13.73
CA THR A 490 10.14 -8.42 13.46
C THR A 490 10.88 -9.16 12.34
N ALA A 491 12.10 -8.80 12.03
CA ALA A 491 12.87 -9.46 10.97
C ALA A 491 12.96 -10.99 11.15
N LYS A 492 13.12 -11.45 12.40
CA LYS A 492 13.41 -12.86 12.72
C LYS A 492 12.44 -13.50 13.71
N THR A 493 11.44 -12.78 14.22
CA THR A 493 10.56 -13.28 15.27
C THR A 493 9.13 -12.83 15.07
N LEU A 494 8.18 -13.75 15.25
CA LEU A 494 6.76 -13.44 15.39
C LEU A 494 6.38 -13.51 16.87
N TYR A 495 5.71 -12.46 17.33
CA TYR A 495 5.22 -12.34 18.72
C TYR A 495 3.70 -12.32 18.73
N ALA A 496 3.12 -12.89 19.78
CA ALA A 496 1.76 -12.62 20.22
C ALA A 496 1.81 -11.90 21.57
N PHE A 497 1.30 -10.68 21.60
CA PHE A 497 1.17 -9.90 22.83
C PHE A 497 -0.27 -9.87 23.32
N GLY A 498 -0.47 -9.96 24.60
CA GLY A 498 -1.77 -9.89 25.26
C GLY A 498 -1.59 -9.73 26.76
N GLU A 499 -2.65 -9.33 27.45
CA GLU A 499 -2.68 -9.37 28.92
C GLU A 499 -2.75 -10.83 29.37
N LEU A 500 -1.89 -11.20 30.31
CA LEU A 500 -1.80 -12.55 30.91
C LEU A 500 -2.87 -12.74 31.98
#